data_bdcb8569b7d25722d6dbb60d695a5703
#
_entry.id   bdcb8569b7d25722d6dbb60d695a5703
#
_cell.length_a   1.000
_cell.length_b   1.000
_cell.length_c   1.000
_cell.angle_alpha   90.00
_cell.angle_beta   90.00
_cell.angle_gamma   90.00
#
_symmetry.space_group_name_H-M   'P 1'
#
loop_
_entity.id
_entity.type
_entity.pdbx_description
1 polymer ?
#
loop_
_entity_poly.entity_id
_entity_poly.type
_entity_poly.pdbx_seq_one_letter_code
_entity_poly.pdbx_strand_id
1 'polypeptide(L)'
;MYDYKVSVRNYLDDACRAFALAHNLTKVAKAVGMHPATLRHKLNPEQSHQLSLSELIAITDYTEDSRILDGLLRQINCQPSVPINNATPGNVQLCALTAAASVGAIAGEAVCTEQMSAARRNHILDKARDAIRSLSLLAYTVENRIHSAPVLAAAVDIVTGSATGMM
;
A
#
# COMPACT_ATOMS: atom_id res chain seq x y z
N MET A 1 37.20 15.30 9.81
CA MET A 1 36.81 14.13 8.99
C MET A 1 35.44 13.73 9.52
N TYR A 2 34.36 14.09 8.82
CA TYR A 2 33.00 13.75 9.26
C TYR A 2 32.78 12.27 8.94
N ASP A 3 32.68 11.45 10.00
CA ASP A 3 32.26 10.06 9.90
C ASP A 3 30.80 10.02 9.48
N TYR A 4 30.54 9.84 8.21
CA TYR A 4 29.20 9.57 7.67
C TYR A 4 28.78 8.19 8.18
N LYS A 5 28.02 8.15 9.26
CA LYS A 5 27.36 6.91 9.67
C LYS A 5 26.43 6.49 8.52
N VAL A 6 26.84 5.44 7.81
CA VAL A 6 25.98 4.80 6.83
C VAL A 6 24.74 4.34 7.56
N SER A 7 23.57 4.89 7.20
CA SER A 7 22.32 4.52 7.84
C SER A 7 22.04 3.04 7.62
N VAL A 8 21.77 2.31 8.69
CA VAL A 8 21.36 0.89 8.63
C VAL A 8 19.93 0.76 8.05
N ARG A 9 19.18 1.87 7.93
CA ARG A 9 17.78 1.92 7.52
C ARG A 9 17.55 2.87 6.34
N ASN A 10 18.37 2.76 5.31
CA ASN A 10 18.40 3.67 4.17
C ASN A 10 17.02 3.94 3.57
N TYR A 11 16.19 2.90 3.39
CA TYR A 11 14.88 3.05 2.75
C TYR A 11 13.86 3.79 3.62
N LEU A 12 13.85 3.53 4.92
CA LEU A 12 12.98 4.23 5.87
C LEU A 12 13.40 5.69 6.04
N ASP A 13 14.71 5.92 6.16
CA ASP A 13 15.28 7.26 6.34
C ASP A 13 15.03 8.15 5.12
N ASP A 14 15.19 7.62 3.91
CA ASP A 14 14.88 8.32 2.66
C ASP A 14 13.37 8.60 2.54
N ALA A 15 12.52 7.67 2.96
CA ALA A 15 11.07 7.86 2.99
C ALA A 15 10.65 8.96 3.98
N CYS A 16 11.24 9.00 5.16
CA CYS A 16 11.01 10.07 6.16
C CYS A 16 11.42 11.45 5.61
N ARG A 17 12.57 11.54 4.96
CA ARG A 17 13.03 12.79 4.31
C ARG A 17 12.08 13.23 3.18
N ALA A 18 11.70 12.28 2.30
CA ALA A 18 10.79 12.55 1.20
C ALA A 18 9.41 12.99 1.69
N PHE A 19 8.90 12.39 2.76
CA PHE A 19 7.66 12.80 3.40
C PHE A 19 7.76 14.22 3.98
N ALA A 20 8.86 14.52 4.69
CA ALA A 20 9.08 15.83 5.28
C ALA A 20 9.16 16.95 4.25
N LEU A 21 9.65 16.67 3.04
CA LEU A 21 9.70 17.61 1.92
C LEU A 21 8.34 17.81 1.24
N ALA A 22 7.50 16.78 1.23
CA ALA A 22 6.21 16.80 0.54
C ALA A 22 5.08 17.46 1.35
N HIS A 23 5.18 17.45 2.68
CA HIS A 23 4.10 17.86 3.57
C HIS A 23 4.45 19.07 4.46
N ASN A 24 3.41 19.85 4.78
CA ASN A 24 3.53 20.87 5.83
C ASN A 24 3.49 20.23 7.21
N LEU A 25 4.67 19.93 7.76
CA LEU A 25 4.82 19.24 9.05
C LEU A 25 4.12 19.93 10.22
N THR A 26 3.91 21.26 10.17
CA THR A 26 3.19 21.98 11.22
C THR A 26 1.70 21.64 11.20
N LYS A 27 1.11 21.51 10.00
CA LYS A 27 -0.30 21.10 9.84
C LYS A 27 -0.49 19.64 10.23
N VAL A 28 0.38 18.76 9.74
CA VAL A 28 0.33 17.31 10.06
C VAL A 28 0.45 17.09 11.56
N ALA A 29 1.46 17.69 12.21
CA ALA A 29 1.66 17.53 13.66
C ALA A 29 0.44 17.96 14.47
N LYS A 30 -0.16 19.11 14.15
CA LYS A 30 -1.39 19.57 14.82
C LYS A 30 -2.54 18.59 14.66
N ALA A 31 -2.73 18.04 13.47
CA ALA A 31 -3.82 17.11 13.18
C ALA A 31 -3.69 15.79 13.95
N VAL A 32 -2.46 15.29 14.13
CA VAL A 32 -2.20 14.05 14.87
C VAL A 32 -1.91 14.27 16.37
N GLY A 33 -2.17 15.49 16.89
CA GLY A 33 -1.98 15.81 18.31
C GLY A 33 -0.52 15.87 18.76
N MET A 34 0.41 16.16 17.86
CA MET A 34 1.84 16.19 18.12
C MET A 34 2.40 17.62 18.04
N HIS A 35 3.44 17.90 18.82
CA HIS A 35 4.15 19.18 18.66
C HIS A 35 4.98 19.18 17.37
N PRO A 36 4.97 20.26 16.57
CA PRO A 36 5.66 20.32 15.27
C PRO A 36 7.17 20.06 15.33
N ALA A 37 7.84 20.54 16.40
CA ALA A 37 9.26 20.26 16.58
C ALA A 37 9.51 18.76 16.84
N THR A 38 8.65 18.10 17.62
CA THR A 38 8.74 16.67 17.89
C THR A 38 8.60 15.85 16.60
N LEU A 39 7.64 16.19 15.75
CA LEU A 39 7.49 15.50 14.46
C LEU A 39 8.73 15.67 13.59
N ARG A 40 9.27 16.88 13.47
CA ARG A 40 10.51 17.14 12.71
C ARG A 40 11.68 16.32 13.23
N HIS A 41 11.85 16.25 14.56
CA HIS A 41 12.91 15.46 15.19
C HIS A 41 12.74 13.96 14.89
N LYS A 42 11.52 13.43 14.97
CA LYS A 42 11.24 12.01 14.73
C LYS A 42 11.39 11.61 13.26
N LEU A 43 11.18 12.53 12.32
CA LEU A 43 11.40 12.32 10.89
C LEU A 43 12.85 12.53 10.45
N ASN A 44 13.69 13.08 11.34
CA ASN A 44 15.10 13.27 11.05
C ASN A 44 15.90 12.02 11.45
N PRO A 45 16.51 11.30 10.50
CA PRO A 45 17.28 10.07 10.78
C PRO A 45 18.48 10.27 11.71
N GLU A 46 18.99 11.50 11.81
CA GLU A 46 20.14 11.84 12.66
C GLU A 46 19.78 11.93 14.15
N GLN A 47 18.48 11.95 14.45
CA GLN A 47 17.97 12.03 15.82
C GLN A 47 17.71 10.64 16.41
N SER A 48 17.87 10.52 17.72
CA SER A 48 17.61 9.27 18.44
C SER A 48 16.13 8.90 18.55
N HIS A 49 15.25 9.90 18.48
CA HIS A 49 13.81 9.71 18.60
C HIS A 49 13.19 9.34 17.25
N GLN A 50 12.38 8.29 17.26
CA GLN A 50 11.71 7.76 16.08
C GLN A 50 10.19 7.80 16.24
N LEU A 51 9.48 7.69 15.11
CA LEU A 51 8.04 7.52 15.13
C LEU A 51 7.68 6.19 15.80
N SER A 52 6.72 6.23 16.71
CA SER A 52 6.04 5.02 17.16
C SER A 52 5.10 4.49 16.09
N LEU A 53 4.71 3.23 16.19
CA LEU A 53 3.77 2.63 15.24
C LEU A 53 2.42 3.37 15.23
N SER A 54 1.92 3.79 16.39
CA SER A 54 0.67 4.55 16.48
C SER A 54 0.75 5.92 15.82
N GLU A 55 1.88 6.61 15.95
CA GLU A 55 2.12 7.88 15.28
C GLU A 55 2.24 7.71 13.76
N LEU A 56 2.92 6.65 13.30
CA LEU A 56 3.00 6.32 11.88
C LEU A 56 1.60 6.09 11.29
N ILE A 57 0.76 5.31 11.97
CA ILE A 57 -0.62 5.05 11.54
C ILE A 57 -1.41 6.36 11.47
N ALA A 58 -1.38 7.18 12.53
CA ALA A 58 -2.12 8.45 12.57
C ALA A 58 -1.67 9.44 11.47
N ILE A 59 -0.37 9.50 11.19
CA ILE A 59 0.18 10.35 10.13
C ILE A 59 -0.26 9.85 8.76
N THR A 60 -0.16 8.53 8.52
CA THR A 60 -0.55 7.91 7.25
C THR A 60 -2.05 8.08 6.99
N ASP A 61 -2.88 7.89 8.01
CA ASP A 61 -4.33 8.05 7.93
C ASP A 61 -4.74 9.50 7.61
N TYR A 62 -4.13 10.46 8.30
CA TYR A 62 -4.42 11.87 8.07
C TYR A 62 -3.94 12.39 6.70
N THR A 63 -2.76 11.95 6.25
CA THR A 63 -2.16 12.46 5.02
C THR A 63 -2.51 11.64 3.79
N GLU A 64 -3.08 10.45 3.97
CA GLU A 64 -3.29 9.43 2.90
C GLU A 64 -2.00 9.11 2.12
N ASP A 65 -0.84 9.36 2.74
CA ASP A 65 0.48 9.15 2.14
C ASP A 65 1.18 7.95 2.80
N SER A 66 1.25 6.84 2.08
CA SER A 66 1.87 5.60 2.53
C SER A 66 3.39 5.59 2.47
N ARG A 67 4.04 6.64 2.04
CA ARG A 67 5.47 6.73 1.73
C ARG A 67 6.38 6.25 2.87
N ILE A 68 6.10 6.64 4.12
CA ILE A 68 6.88 6.20 5.29
C ILE A 68 6.65 4.71 5.53
N LEU A 69 5.39 4.24 5.42
CA LEU A 69 5.03 2.83 5.53
C LEU A 69 5.73 2.00 4.44
N ASP A 70 5.74 2.48 3.21
CA ASP A 70 6.42 1.82 2.09
C ASP A 70 7.94 1.76 2.28
N GLY A 71 8.54 2.80 2.85
CA GLY A 71 9.95 2.80 3.25
C GLY A 71 10.25 1.74 4.30
N LEU A 72 9.36 1.58 5.29
CA LEU A 72 9.46 0.53 6.30
C LEU A 72 9.32 -0.86 5.68
N LEU A 73 8.29 -1.08 4.85
CA LEU A 73 8.06 -2.36 4.16
C LEU A 73 9.26 -2.75 3.29
N ARG A 74 9.79 -1.79 2.54
CA ARG A 74 10.98 -2.02 1.71
C ARG A 74 12.21 -2.36 2.55
N GLN A 75 12.36 -1.76 3.73
CA GLN A 75 13.47 -2.05 4.64
C GLN A 75 13.47 -3.51 5.13
N ILE A 76 12.30 -4.12 5.25
CA ILE A 76 12.13 -5.53 5.64
C ILE A 76 11.86 -6.45 4.45
N ASN A 77 12.20 -6.02 3.23
CA ASN A 77 12.01 -6.76 1.97
C ASN A 77 10.55 -7.14 1.65
N CYS A 78 9.60 -6.34 2.11
CA CYS A 78 8.19 -6.48 1.75
C CYS A 78 7.82 -5.60 0.56
N GLN A 79 6.73 -5.94 -0.11
CA GLN A 79 6.17 -5.11 -1.19
C GLN A 79 5.54 -3.84 -0.62
N PRO A 80 5.51 -2.74 -1.40
CA PRO A 80 4.82 -1.51 -1.02
C PRO A 80 3.35 -1.75 -0.70
N SER A 81 2.80 -0.93 0.20
CA SER A 81 1.38 -0.92 0.53
C SER A 81 0.53 -0.48 -0.66
N VAL A 82 -0.70 -0.97 -0.74
CA VAL A 82 -1.70 -0.49 -1.69
C VAL A 82 -2.79 0.23 -0.90
N PRO A 83 -2.85 1.58 -0.93
CA PRO A 83 -3.91 2.34 -0.26
C PRO A 83 -5.29 1.96 -0.82
N ILE A 84 -6.22 1.61 0.06
CA ILE A 84 -7.60 1.24 -0.29
C ILE A 84 -8.62 2.29 0.18
N ASN A 85 -8.20 3.31 0.93
CA ASN A 85 -9.08 4.33 1.53
C ASN A 85 -9.94 5.09 0.52
N ASN A 86 -9.43 5.27 -0.72
CA ASN A 86 -10.13 5.92 -1.83
C ASN A 86 -10.58 4.93 -2.90
N ALA A 87 -10.55 3.64 -2.61
CA ALA A 87 -11.07 2.64 -3.52
C ALA A 87 -12.60 2.72 -3.50
N THR A 88 -13.18 3.53 -4.41
CA THR A 88 -14.55 3.27 -4.84
C THR A 88 -14.62 1.81 -5.27
N PRO A 89 -15.71 1.08 -4.96
CA PRO A 89 -15.87 -0.31 -5.37
C PRO A 89 -15.57 -0.40 -6.87
N GLY A 90 -14.37 -0.84 -7.19
CA GLY A 90 -13.87 -0.83 -8.56
C GLY A 90 -14.69 -1.78 -9.40
N ASN A 91 -14.77 -1.51 -10.69
CA ASN A 91 -15.25 -2.51 -11.63
C ASN A 91 -14.26 -3.69 -11.63
N VAL A 92 -14.66 -4.80 -11.00
CA VAL A 92 -13.87 -6.04 -10.89
C VAL A 92 -13.31 -6.46 -12.25
N GLN A 93 -14.11 -6.32 -13.30
CA GLN A 93 -13.70 -6.65 -14.67
C GLN A 93 -12.58 -5.73 -15.15
N LEU A 94 -12.67 -4.43 -14.88
CA LEU A 94 -11.64 -3.46 -15.26
C LEU A 94 -10.33 -3.71 -14.49
N CYS A 95 -10.39 -3.99 -13.19
CA CYS A 95 -9.21 -4.35 -12.41
C CYS A 95 -8.53 -5.62 -12.93
N ALA A 96 -9.32 -6.66 -13.27
CA ALA A 96 -8.80 -7.90 -13.84
C ALA A 96 -8.13 -7.66 -15.20
N LEU A 97 -8.78 -6.90 -16.10
CA LEU A 97 -8.23 -6.57 -17.42
C LEU A 97 -6.96 -5.73 -17.32
N THR A 98 -6.92 -4.75 -16.42
CA THR A 98 -5.73 -3.90 -16.20
C THR A 98 -4.57 -4.74 -15.66
N ALA A 99 -4.83 -5.63 -14.72
CA ALA A 99 -3.81 -6.55 -14.20
C ALA A 99 -3.28 -7.47 -15.33
N ALA A 100 -4.17 -8.07 -16.13
CA ALA A 100 -3.79 -8.92 -17.24
C ALA A 100 -2.96 -8.17 -18.29
N ALA A 101 -3.33 -6.94 -18.63
CA ALA A 101 -2.57 -6.09 -19.56
C ALA A 101 -1.17 -5.78 -19.02
N SER A 102 -1.04 -5.47 -17.73
CA SER A 102 0.25 -5.21 -17.11
C SER A 102 1.14 -6.46 -17.08
N VAL A 103 0.58 -7.62 -16.75
CA VAL A 103 1.31 -8.91 -16.81
C VAL A 103 1.71 -9.25 -18.24
N GLY A 104 0.85 -9.00 -19.22
CA GLY A 104 1.16 -9.20 -20.64
C GLY A 104 2.33 -8.32 -21.11
N ALA A 105 2.38 -7.06 -20.67
CA ALA A 105 3.51 -6.17 -20.94
C ALA A 105 4.83 -6.69 -20.33
N ILE A 106 4.79 -7.19 -19.08
CA ILE A 106 5.96 -7.81 -18.44
C ILE A 106 6.41 -9.05 -19.22
N ALA A 107 5.47 -9.90 -19.63
CA ALA A 107 5.78 -11.10 -20.42
C ALA A 107 6.44 -10.76 -21.76
N GLY A 108 5.95 -9.72 -22.45
CA GLY A 108 6.57 -9.20 -23.67
C GLY A 108 8.02 -8.76 -23.46
N GLU A 109 8.28 -8.08 -22.36
CA GLU A 109 9.64 -7.68 -21.98
C GLU A 109 10.53 -8.87 -21.61
N ALA A 110 9.97 -9.90 -21.00
CA ALA A 110 10.75 -11.10 -20.61
C ALA A 110 11.20 -11.93 -21.82
N VAL A 111 10.47 -11.91 -22.92
CA VAL A 111 10.81 -12.62 -24.16
C VAL A 111 11.84 -11.85 -25.00
N CYS A 112 12.01 -10.55 -24.75
CA CYS A 112 12.95 -9.72 -25.48
C CYS A 112 14.41 -10.08 -25.13
N THR A 113 15.22 -10.39 -26.12
CA THR A 113 16.62 -10.83 -25.98
C THR A 113 17.62 -9.67 -25.85
N GLU A 114 17.17 -8.43 -25.94
CA GLU A 114 18.01 -7.25 -25.79
C GLU A 114 18.51 -7.07 -24.36
N GLN A 115 19.66 -6.37 -24.22
CA GLN A 115 20.21 -6.08 -22.89
C GLN A 115 19.25 -5.27 -22.03
N MET A 116 19.20 -5.61 -20.73
CA MET A 116 18.37 -4.94 -19.74
C MET A 116 18.87 -3.52 -19.47
N SER A 117 18.31 -2.54 -20.17
CA SER A 117 18.57 -1.12 -19.90
C SER A 117 17.89 -0.66 -18.59
N ALA A 118 18.37 0.46 -18.02
CA ALA A 118 17.76 1.04 -16.84
C ALA A 118 16.29 1.47 -17.09
N ALA A 119 16.00 1.99 -18.28
CA ALA A 119 14.64 2.36 -18.70
C ALA A 119 13.72 1.14 -18.77
N ARG A 120 14.18 0.06 -19.38
CA ARG A 120 13.45 -1.20 -19.50
C ARG A 120 13.18 -1.84 -18.13
N ARG A 121 14.18 -1.87 -17.26
CA ARG A 121 14.02 -2.33 -15.89
C ARG A 121 12.94 -1.53 -15.14
N ASN A 122 12.98 -0.20 -15.25
CA ASN A 122 12.00 0.65 -14.59
C ASN A 122 10.60 0.42 -15.16
N HIS A 123 10.45 0.27 -16.46
CA HIS A 123 9.19 -0.06 -17.11
C HIS A 123 8.58 -1.38 -16.58
N ILE A 124 9.40 -2.43 -16.48
CA ILE A 124 8.96 -3.72 -15.90
C ILE A 124 8.50 -3.54 -14.45
N LEU A 125 9.27 -2.80 -13.63
CA LEU A 125 8.92 -2.56 -12.23
C LEU A 125 7.63 -1.76 -12.09
N ASP A 126 7.40 -0.77 -12.95
CA ASP A 126 6.17 0.02 -12.93
C ASP A 126 4.97 -0.84 -13.33
N LYS A 127 5.09 -1.67 -14.38
CA LYS A 127 4.04 -2.62 -14.75
C LYS A 127 3.76 -3.66 -13.68
N ALA A 128 4.78 -4.14 -12.98
CA ALA A 128 4.59 -5.04 -11.84
C ALA A 128 3.80 -4.37 -10.70
N ARG A 129 4.11 -3.12 -10.39
CA ARG A 129 3.36 -2.34 -9.38
C ARG A 129 1.90 -2.11 -9.81
N ASP A 130 1.66 -1.75 -11.08
CA ASP A 130 0.31 -1.59 -11.63
C ASP A 130 -0.52 -2.87 -11.51
N ALA A 131 0.09 -4.03 -11.82
CA ALA A 131 -0.56 -5.33 -11.67
C ALA A 131 -0.90 -5.65 -10.21
N ILE A 132 0.06 -5.47 -9.29
CA ILE A 132 -0.14 -5.69 -7.85
C ILE A 132 -1.27 -4.80 -7.34
N ARG A 133 -1.27 -3.51 -7.68
CA ARG A 133 -2.33 -2.58 -7.29
C ARG A 133 -3.71 -3.02 -7.78
N SER A 134 -3.80 -3.37 -9.06
CA SER A 134 -5.08 -3.79 -9.67
C SER A 134 -5.62 -5.07 -9.05
N LEU A 135 -4.75 -6.05 -8.76
CA LEU A 135 -5.12 -7.30 -8.09
C LEU A 135 -5.52 -7.07 -6.63
N SER A 136 -4.83 -6.19 -5.91
CA SER A 136 -5.18 -5.85 -4.52
C SER A 136 -6.54 -5.15 -4.44
N LEU A 137 -6.83 -4.23 -5.35
CA LEU A 137 -8.15 -3.58 -5.43
C LEU A 137 -9.26 -4.56 -5.82
N LEU A 138 -8.95 -5.51 -6.70
CA LEU A 138 -9.88 -6.58 -7.07
C LEU A 138 -10.20 -7.46 -5.85
N ALA A 139 -9.19 -7.94 -5.14
CA ALA A 139 -9.36 -8.74 -3.93
C ALA A 139 -10.22 -8.01 -2.89
N TYR A 140 -9.87 -6.77 -2.57
CA TYR A 140 -10.65 -5.93 -1.66
C TYR A 140 -12.11 -5.76 -2.09
N THR A 141 -12.35 -5.53 -3.40
CA THR A 141 -13.71 -5.36 -3.93
C THR A 141 -14.53 -6.64 -3.83
N VAL A 142 -13.91 -7.80 -4.07
CA VAL A 142 -14.58 -9.12 -3.96
C VAL A 142 -14.91 -9.42 -2.49
N GLU A 143 -13.98 -9.23 -1.57
CA GLU A 143 -14.18 -9.43 -0.13
C GLU A 143 -15.33 -8.55 0.40
N ASN A 144 -15.36 -7.27 0.04
CA ASN A 144 -16.43 -6.37 0.48
C ASN A 144 -17.80 -6.72 -0.12
N ARG A 145 -17.86 -7.26 -1.34
CA ARG A 145 -19.13 -7.72 -1.93
C ARG A 145 -19.68 -8.95 -1.21
N ILE A 146 -18.81 -9.84 -0.76
CA ILE A 146 -19.23 -11.03 0.01
C ILE A 146 -19.76 -10.61 1.39
N HIS A 147 -19.12 -9.65 2.05
CA HIS A 147 -19.53 -9.17 3.36
C HIS A 147 -20.79 -8.28 3.31
N SER A 148 -21.09 -7.63 2.19
CA SER A 148 -22.27 -6.80 2.00
C SER A 148 -23.51 -7.56 1.49
N ALA A 149 -23.43 -8.87 1.29
CA ALA A 149 -24.54 -9.71 0.86
C ALA A 149 -24.97 -10.74 1.95
N PRO A 150 -25.51 -10.29 3.09
CA PRO A 150 -25.99 -11.23 4.14
C PRO A 150 -27.24 -12.01 3.74
N VAL A 151 -27.86 -11.67 2.61
CA VAL A 151 -29.18 -12.22 2.22
C VAL A 151 -29.11 -13.63 1.63
N LEU A 152 -27.96 -14.03 1.06
CA LEU A 152 -27.83 -15.36 0.45
C LEU A 152 -27.59 -16.50 1.47
N ALA A 153 -26.99 -16.21 2.61
CA ALA A 153 -26.79 -17.21 3.67
C ALA A 153 -28.12 -17.59 4.36
N ALA A 154 -29.02 -16.62 4.54
CA ALA A 154 -30.33 -16.85 5.14
C ALA A 154 -31.27 -17.65 4.23
N ALA A 155 -31.13 -17.54 2.91
CA ALA A 155 -31.97 -18.29 1.95
C ALA A 155 -31.65 -19.78 1.89
N VAL A 156 -30.39 -20.17 2.15
CA VAL A 156 -29.97 -21.59 2.17
C VAL A 156 -30.50 -22.30 3.41
N ASP A 157 -30.53 -21.63 4.57
CA ASP A 157 -31.02 -22.18 5.81
C ASP A 157 -32.56 -22.42 5.79
N ILE A 158 -33.30 -21.60 5.05
CA ILE A 158 -34.76 -21.78 4.91
C ILE A 158 -35.09 -22.97 4.04
N VAL A 159 -34.29 -23.26 3.01
CA VAL A 159 -34.54 -24.41 2.12
C VAL A 159 -34.16 -25.74 2.76
N THR A 160 -33.12 -25.76 3.61
CA THR A 160 -32.73 -26.98 4.33
C THR A 160 -33.60 -27.27 5.57
N GLY A 161 -34.19 -26.23 6.19
CA GLY A 161 -35.11 -26.41 7.34
C GLY A 161 -36.49 -26.90 6.99
N SER A 162 -36.95 -26.76 5.75
CA SER A 162 -38.28 -27.21 5.31
C SER A 162 -38.34 -28.66 4.81
N ALA A 163 -37.21 -29.34 4.63
CA ALA A 163 -37.16 -30.72 4.15
C ALA A 163 -37.20 -31.81 5.24
N THR A 164 -37.13 -31.43 6.53
CA THR A 164 -37.13 -32.41 7.67
C THR A 164 -38.42 -32.54 8.40
N GLY A 165 -39.54 -32.00 7.88
CA GLY A 165 -40.84 -31.98 8.54
C GLY A 165 -41.92 -32.92 7.94
N MET A 166 -41.57 -33.87 7.09
CA MET A 166 -42.52 -34.87 6.57
C MET A 166 -41.94 -36.28 6.63
N MET A 167 -42.01 -36.88 7.82
CA MET A 167 -42.16 -38.31 8.07
C MET A 167 -42.87 -38.52 9.39
#